data_e3061d940dc2358f90e298ccd155e71e
#
_entry.id   e3061d940dc2358f90e298ccd155e71e
#
_cell.length_a   1.000
_cell.length_b   1.000
_cell.length_c   1.000
_cell.angle_alpha   90.00
_cell.angle_beta   90.00
_cell.angle_gamma   90.00
#
_symmetry.space_group_name_H-M   'P 1'
#
loop_
_entity.id
_entity.type
_entity.pdbx_description
1 polymer ?
#
loop_
_entity_poly.entity_id
_entity_poly.type
_entity_poly.pdbx_seq_one_letter_code
_entity_poly.pdbx_strand_id
1 'polypeptide(L)'
;MDLYIQIIVVACLTGMTSLLAHRSAAVFHDGIRPILPQLIEGYMNRREAGSIAFGLSIGFVASVGISFTLKTGLLNAWLLFLPTDILGVLAINSLMAFGLGAIWGVLILTCLLPVNQLLTRVVVVRYFPHLNPESIEIFIGMVMLLGIAITHDLRHRDENDIDASGLSVFEERTSRIIKNLPYIAIVGALIAAVASMKIFAGSEVSIFTLEKAYSAGVTPEQSQTLINQAALAEFMRGLGFVPLIATTALATGVYAVAGFTFVYAVGYLSPNPMVAAVLGAVVISAEVLLLRSIGKWLGRYPSVRNASDNIRNAMNMLMEVALLVGSIFAAIKMAGYTGFSIAVAIYFLNESLGRPVQKMAAPVVAVMITGILLNVLYWLGLFVPA
;
A
#
# COMPACT_ATOMS: atom_id res chain seq x y z
N MET A 1 -8.41 -25.30 0.59
CA MET A 1 -9.61 -24.53 0.19
C MET A 1 -9.62 -24.45 -1.32
N ASP A 2 -10.78 -24.66 -1.93
CA ASP A 2 -10.88 -24.73 -3.39
C ASP A 2 -10.51 -23.40 -4.05
N LEU A 3 -9.74 -23.44 -5.13
CA LEU A 3 -9.30 -22.29 -5.89
C LEU A 3 -10.47 -21.38 -6.31
N TYR A 4 -11.61 -21.97 -6.62
CA TYR A 4 -12.83 -21.21 -6.97
C TYR A 4 -13.32 -20.30 -5.85
N ILE A 5 -13.26 -20.76 -4.59
CA ILE A 5 -13.65 -19.95 -3.43
C ILE A 5 -12.66 -18.79 -3.25
N GLN A 6 -11.36 -19.04 -3.41
CA GLN A 6 -10.34 -18.00 -3.34
C GLN A 6 -10.58 -16.94 -4.42
N ILE A 7 -10.85 -17.35 -5.67
CA ILE A 7 -11.13 -16.44 -6.78
C ILE A 7 -12.36 -15.57 -6.46
N ILE A 8 -13.44 -16.16 -5.99
CA ILE A 8 -14.66 -15.41 -5.67
C ILE A 8 -14.41 -14.40 -4.56
N VAL A 9 -13.77 -14.80 -3.47
CA VAL A 9 -13.53 -13.92 -2.32
C VAL A 9 -12.57 -12.78 -2.69
N VAL A 10 -11.50 -13.06 -3.43
CA VAL A 10 -10.56 -12.02 -3.88
C VAL A 10 -11.21 -11.10 -4.91
N ALA A 11 -11.99 -11.62 -5.85
CA ALA A 11 -12.75 -10.81 -6.80
C ALA A 11 -13.75 -9.89 -6.08
N CYS A 12 -14.47 -10.39 -5.08
CA CYS A 12 -15.35 -9.57 -4.25
C CYS A 12 -14.56 -8.50 -3.47
N LEU A 13 -13.40 -8.84 -2.90
CA LEU A 13 -12.55 -7.91 -2.19
C LEU A 13 -12.10 -6.76 -3.09
N THR A 14 -11.48 -7.09 -4.23
CA THR A 14 -10.97 -6.09 -5.18
C THR A 14 -12.08 -5.29 -5.84
N GLY A 15 -13.24 -5.89 -6.08
CA GLY A 15 -14.45 -5.21 -6.54
C GLY A 15 -14.96 -4.19 -5.51
N MET A 16 -15.04 -4.59 -4.24
CA MET A 16 -15.49 -3.71 -3.15
C MET A 16 -14.51 -2.58 -2.84
N THR A 17 -13.19 -2.83 -2.88
CA THR A 17 -12.19 -1.77 -2.71
C THR A 17 -12.25 -0.75 -3.85
N SER A 18 -12.39 -1.20 -5.09
CA SER A 18 -12.61 -0.32 -6.24
C SER A 18 -13.91 0.49 -6.13
N LEU A 19 -14.99 -0.11 -5.62
CA LEU A 19 -16.23 0.59 -5.34
C LEU A 19 -16.07 1.67 -4.26
N LEU A 20 -15.32 1.40 -3.18
CA LEU A 20 -15.01 2.39 -2.14
C LEU A 20 -14.21 3.57 -2.69
N ALA A 21 -13.22 3.32 -3.55
CA ALA A 21 -12.45 4.36 -4.23
C ALA A 21 -13.35 5.20 -5.16
N HIS A 22 -14.24 4.56 -5.92
CA HIS A 22 -15.23 5.25 -6.76
C HIS A 22 -16.14 6.19 -5.97
N ARG A 23 -16.56 5.77 -4.78
CA ARG A 23 -17.38 6.56 -3.86
C ARG A 23 -16.60 7.61 -3.09
N SER A 24 -15.30 7.67 -3.28
CA SER A 24 -14.39 8.49 -2.50
C SER A 24 -14.54 8.28 -0.98
N ALA A 25 -14.87 7.05 -0.59
CA ALA A 25 -15.10 6.66 0.80
C ALA A 25 -13.83 6.14 1.47
N ALA A 26 -13.05 5.33 0.75
CA ALA A 26 -11.76 4.82 1.19
C ALA A 26 -10.86 4.53 0.00
N VAL A 27 -9.55 4.73 0.18
CA VAL A 27 -8.50 4.35 -0.78
C VAL A 27 -7.31 3.78 -0.03
N PHE A 28 -6.52 2.97 -0.71
CA PHE A 28 -5.32 2.38 -0.14
C PHE A 28 -4.14 3.37 -0.14
N HIS A 29 -3.95 4.12 -1.24
CA HIS A 29 -2.80 5.01 -1.39
C HIS A 29 -3.05 6.36 -0.70
N ASP A 30 -2.21 6.70 0.29
CA ASP A 30 -2.32 7.94 1.05
C ASP A 30 -2.20 9.21 0.19
N GLY A 31 -1.41 9.16 -0.88
CA GLY A 31 -1.25 10.28 -1.80
C GLY A 31 -2.50 10.60 -2.63
N ILE A 32 -3.43 9.64 -2.78
CA ILE A 32 -4.69 9.85 -3.50
C ILE A 32 -5.75 10.52 -2.59
N ARG A 33 -5.68 10.30 -1.30
CA ARG A 33 -6.67 10.85 -0.34
C ARG A 33 -6.88 12.35 -0.43
N PRO A 34 -5.84 13.21 -0.52
CA PRO A 34 -6.02 14.66 -0.63
C PRO A 34 -6.69 15.11 -1.93
N ILE A 35 -6.66 14.27 -2.97
CA ILE A 35 -7.22 14.55 -4.29
C ILE A 35 -8.74 14.32 -4.32
N LEU A 36 -9.21 13.35 -3.54
CA LEU A 36 -10.63 12.97 -3.54
C LEU A 36 -11.58 14.08 -3.07
N PRO A 37 -11.28 14.93 -2.08
CA PRO A 37 -12.09 16.11 -1.79
C PRO A 37 -12.26 17.04 -3.00
N GLN A 38 -11.19 17.29 -3.77
CA GLN A 38 -11.25 18.13 -4.97
C GLN A 38 -12.13 17.52 -6.08
N LEU A 39 -12.11 16.17 -6.19
CA LEU A 39 -13.01 15.44 -7.07
C LEU A 39 -14.48 15.54 -6.62
N ILE A 40 -14.75 15.45 -5.32
CA ILE A 40 -16.10 15.56 -4.75
C ILE A 40 -16.66 16.97 -4.90
N GLU A 41 -15.84 17.97 -4.70
CA GLU A 41 -16.19 19.40 -4.78
C GLU A 41 -16.25 19.90 -6.24
N GLY A 42 -15.87 19.07 -7.21
CA GLY A 42 -15.94 19.38 -8.64
C GLY A 42 -14.79 20.24 -9.17
N TYR A 43 -13.76 20.51 -8.36
CA TYR A 43 -12.56 21.23 -8.80
C TYR A 43 -11.65 20.39 -9.71
N MET A 44 -11.84 19.09 -9.71
CA MET A 44 -11.05 18.14 -10.50
C MET A 44 -11.97 17.12 -11.18
N ASN A 45 -11.67 16.75 -12.43
CA ASN A 45 -12.41 15.71 -13.11
C ASN A 45 -11.84 14.30 -12.83
N ARG A 46 -12.63 13.25 -13.11
CA ARG A 46 -12.23 11.85 -12.83
C ARG A 46 -10.99 11.41 -13.62
N ARG A 47 -10.78 11.93 -14.82
CA ARG A 47 -9.61 11.57 -15.64
C ARG A 47 -8.34 12.14 -15.02
N GLU A 48 -8.37 13.38 -14.56
CA GLU A 48 -7.24 14.03 -13.87
C GLU A 48 -6.91 13.28 -12.57
N ALA A 49 -7.91 13.04 -11.72
CA ALA A 49 -7.73 12.27 -10.50
C ALA A 49 -7.20 10.87 -10.75
N GLY A 50 -7.71 10.17 -11.77
CA GLY A 50 -7.25 8.85 -12.18
C GLY A 50 -5.83 8.85 -12.74
N SER A 51 -5.44 9.88 -13.49
CA SER A 51 -4.06 10.03 -14.00
C SER A 51 -3.07 10.23 -12.86
N ILE A 52 -3.44 11.01 -11.84
CA ILE A 52 -2.62 11.20 -10.64
C ILE A 52 -2.55 9.90 -9.86
N ALA A 53 -3.68 9.20 -9.66
CA ALA A 53 -3.71 7.91 -8.98
C ALA A 53 -2.81 6.88 -9.69
N PHE A 54 -2.86 6.83 -11.02
CA PHE A 54 -1.98 5.98 -11.83
C PHE A 54 -0.50 6.33 -11.63
N GLY A 55 -0.14 7.59 -11.77
CA GLY A 55 1.25 8.06 -11.63
C GLY A 55 1.83 7.80 -10.23
N LEU A 56 1.01 7.90 -9.18
CA LEU A 56 1.42 7.58 -7.81
C LEU A 56 1.57 6.07 -7.56
N SER A 57 0.77 5.24 -8.22
CA SER A 57 0.61 3.83 -7.86
C SER A 57 1.41 2.88 -8.73
N ILE A 58 1.61 3.20 -10.03
CA ILE A 58 2.15 2.23 -11.00
C ILE A 58 3.55 1.71 -10.65
N GLY A 59 4.40 2.58 -10.11
CA GLY A 59 5.74 2.18 -9.68
C GLY A 59 5.72 1.16 -8.54
N PHE A 60 4.84 1.37 -7.56
CA PHE A 60 4.67 0.44 -6.43
C PHE A 60 4.04 -0.88 -6.85
N VAL A 61 3.05 -0.84 -7.75
CA VAL A 61 2.44 -2.07 -8.29
C VAL A 61 3.50 -2.93 -8.98
N ALA A 62 4.31 -2.32 -9.83
CA ALA A 62 5.30 -3.05 -10.62
C ALA A 62 6.49 -3.53 -9.78
N SER A 63 7.04 -2.69 -8.92
CA SER A 63 8.26 -3.00 -8.16
C SER A 63 7.97 -3.80 -6.89
N VAL A 64 7.03 -3.36 -6.08
CA VAL A 64 6.69 -4.02 -4.81
C VAL A 64 5.62 -5.09 -5.04
N GLY A 65 4.49 -4.72 -5.64
CA GLY A 65 3.34 -5.60 -5.78
C GLY A 65 3.63 -6.86 -6.58
N ILE A 66 4.02 -6.71 -7.84
CA ILE A 66 4.27 -7.83 -8.75
C ILE A 66 5.52 -8.59 -8.34
N SER A 67 6.63 -7.90 -8.06
CA SER A 67 7.90 -8.54 -7.75
C SER A 67 7.84 -9.42 -6.49
N PHE A 68 7.22 -8.93 -5.42
CA PHE A 68 7.06 -9.71 -4.20
C PHE A 68 6.11 -10.89 -4.40
N THR A 69 5.02 -10.71 -5.12
CA THR A 69 4.08 -11.80 -5.40
C THR A 69 4.74 -12.89 -6.26
N LEU A 70 5.51 -12.50 -7.27
CA LEU A 70 6.26 -13.46 -8.10
C LEU A 70 7.37 -14.18 -7.31
N LYS A 71 8.00 -13.50 -6.34
CA LYS A 71 9.04 -14.10 -5.51
C LYS A 71 8.48 -15.04 -4.44
N THR A 72 7.43 -14.63 -3.76
CA THR A 72 6.93 -15.31 -2.55
C THR A 72 5.75 -16.23 -2.80
N GLY A 73 5.03 -16.05 -3.91
CA GLY A 73 3.77 -16.73 -4.19
C GLY A 73 2.60 -16.23 -3.32
N LEU A 74 2.80 -15.13 -2.56
CA LEU A 74 1.77 -14.51 -1.73
C LEU A 74 1.26 -13.22 -2.37
N LEU A 75 -0.05 -13.01 -2.30
CA LEU A 75 -0.65 -11.71 -2.64
C LEU A 75 -0.28 -10.69 -1.58
N ASN A 76 -0.01 -9.47 -1.98
CA ASN A 76 0.26 -8.36 -1.07
C ASN A 76 -0.72 -7.20 -1.27
N ALA A 77 -0.77 -6.31 -0.28
CA ALA A 77 -1.68 -5.17 -0.28
C ALA A 77 -1.44 -4.20 -1.44
N TRP A 78 -0.19 -3.99 -1.84
CA TRP A 78 0.17 -3.10 -2.95
C TRP A 78 -0.38 -3.60 -4.28
N LEU A 79 -0.28 -4.90 -4.51
CA LEU A 79 -0.81 -5.53 -5.73
C LEU A 79 -2.33 -5.55 -5.75
N LEU A 80 -2.97 -5.82 -4.60
CA LEU A 80 -4.42 -5.93 -4.55
C LEU A 80 -5.10 -4.56 -4.65
N PHE A 81 -4.64 -3.56 -3.89
CA PHE A 81 -5.41 -2.35 -3.66
C PHE A 81 -5.01 -1.15 -4.50
N LEU A 82 -3.73 -0.99 -4.89
CA LEU A 82 -3.36 0.17 -5.71
C LEU A 82 -4.06 0.20 -7.07
N PRO A 83 -4.15 -0.93 -7.83
CA PRO A 83 -4.90 -0.92 -9.07
C PRO A 83 -6.41 -0.69 -8.85
N THR A 84 -6.98 -1.15 -7.73
CA THR A 84 -8.39 -0.90 -7.45
C THR A 84 -8.68 0.57 -7.13
N ASP A 85 -7.73 1.30 -6.54
CA ASP A 85 -7.85 2.75 -6.38
C ASP A 85 -7.93 3.46 -7.74
N ILE A 86 -7.04 3.08 -8.68
CA ILE A 86 -7.01 3.66 -10.03
C ILE A 86 -8.33 3.34 -10.77
N LEU A 87 -8.71 2.06 -10.78
CA LEU A 87 -9.91 1.58 -11.49
C LEU A 87 -11.19 2.22 -10.92
N GLY A 88 -11.27 2.33 -9.59
CA GLY A 88 -12.41 2.94 -8.90
C GLY A 88 -12.55 4.43 -9.20
N VAL A 89 -11.44 5.19 -9.12
CA VAL A 89 -11.45 6.63 -9.41
C VAL A 89 -11.82 6.91 -10.87
N LEU A 90 -11.32 6.09 -11.81
CA LEU A 90 -11.59 6.24 -13.24
C LEU A 90 -12.99 5.77 -13.65
N ALA A 91 -13.62 4.87 -12.91
CA ALA A 91 -14.91 4.27 -13.26
C ALA A 91 -16.01 5.32 -13.38
N ILE A 92 -16.88 5.16 -14.39
CA ILE A 92 -18.00 6.08 -14.66
C ILE A 92 -19.13 5.88 -13.66
N ASN A 93 -19.37 4.63 -13.23
CA ASN A 93 -20.44 4.28 -12.30
C ASN A 93 -20.01 3.18 -11.33
N SER A 94 -20.78 3.00 -10.25
CA SER A 94 -20.48 2.05 -9.17
C SER A 94 -20.41 0.59 -9.65
N LEU A 95 -21.24 0.19 -10.60
CA LEU A 95 -21.23 -1.17 -11.15
C LEU A 95 -19.96 -1.44 -11.96
N MET A 96 -19.55 -0.47 -12.77
CA MET A 96 -18.29 -0.54 -13.51
C MET A 96 -17.09 -0.57 -12.58
N ALA A 97 -17.08 0.23 -11.51
CA ALA A 97 -16.02 0.22 -10.51
C ALA A 97 -15.89 -1.17 -9.87
N PHE A 98 -17.00 -1.74 -9.41
CA PHE A 98 -17.01 -3.09 -8.84
C PHE A 98 -16.55 -4.14 -9.86
N GLY A 99 -17.09 -4.10 -11.08
CA GLY A 99 -16.77 -5.07 -12.13
C GLY A 99 -15.31 -5.06 -12.54
N LEU A 100 -14.73 -3.88 -12.78
CA LEU A 100 -13.31 -3.74 -13.13
C LEU A 100 -12.40 -4.19 -11.98
N GLY A 101 -12.74 -3.83 -10.74
CA GLY A 101 -12.02 -4.31 -9.57
C GLY A 101 -12.10 -5.83 -9.42
N ALA A 102 -13.27 -6.44 -9.62
CA ALA A 102 -13.43 -7.89 -9.56
C ALA A 102 -12.64 -8.62 -10.65
N ILE A 103 -12.65 -8.12 -11.89
CA ILE A 103 -11.82 -8.64 -12.98
C ILE A 103 -10.34 -8.60 -12.60
N TRP A 104 -9.87 -7.53 -11.97
CA TRP A 104 -8.50 -7.42 -11.50
C TRP A 104 -8.14 -8.55 -10.51
N GLY A 105 -9.00 -8.82 -9.52
CA GLY A 105 -8.80 -9.91 -8.56
C GLY A 105 -8.75 -11.29 -9.20
N VAL A 106 -9.62 -11.55 -10.19
CA VAL A 106 -9.58 -12.80 -10.97
C VAL A 106 -8.26 -12.92 -11.73
N LEU A 107 -7.82 -11.88 -12.42
CA LEU A 107 -6.57 -11.86 -13.19
C LEU A 107 -5.35 -12.15 -12.32
N ILE A 108 -5.29 -11.59 -11.11
CA ILE A 108 -4.16 -11.84 -10.21
C ILE A 108 -4.08 -13.32 -9.84
N LEU A 109 -5.18 -13.92 -9.42
CA LEU A 109 -5.19 -15.31 -8.99
C LEU A 109 -5.01 -16.31 -10.12
N THR A 110 -5.61 -16.04 -11.29
CA THR A 110 -5.58 -17.00 -12.41
C THR A 110 -4.35 -16.85 -13.29
N CYS A 111 -3.77 -15.66 -13.39
CA CYS A 111 -2.63 -15.41 -14.26
C CYS A 111 -1.31 -15.23 -13.49
N LEU A 112 -1.29 -14.36 -12.47
CA LEU A 112 -0.01 -13.97 -11.85
C LEU A 112 0.54 -15.04 -10.90
N LEU A 113 -0.29 -15.67 -10.07
CA LEU A 113 0.17 -16.72 -9.15
C LEU A 113 0.67 -17.99 -9.88
N PRO A 114 -0.04 -18.52 -10.91
CA PRO A 114 0.50 -19.64 -11.69
C PRO A 114 1.75 -19.31 -12.48
N VAL A 115 1.88 -18.08 -12.98
CA VAL A 115 3.09 -17.60 -13.71
C VAL A 115 4.31 -17.58 -12.79
N ASN A 116 4.15 -17.44 -11.48
CA ASN A 116 5.25 -17.59 -10.53
C ASN A 116 5.97 -18.94 -10.71
N GLN A 117 5.25 -20.04 -10.84
CA GLN A 117 5.84 -21.38 -11.05
C GLN A 117 6.56 -21.49 -12.40
N LEU A 118 6.11 -20.76 -13.41
CA LEU A 118 6.75 -20.73 -14.72
C LEU A 118 7.98 -19.83 -14.73
N LEU A 119 7.90 -18.65 -14.11
CA LEU A 119 8.98 -17.65 -14.07
C LEU A 119 10.13 -18.04 -13.13
N THR A 120 9.88 -18.84 -12.10
CA THR A 120 10.96 -19.41 -11.27
C THR A 120 11.85 -20.36 -12.06
N ARG A 121 11.37 -20.88 -13.20
CA ARG A 121 12.15 -21.70 -14.14
C ARG A 121 12.80 -20.86 -15.24
N VAL A 122 12.38 -19.63 -15.47
CA VAL A 122 12.87 -18.72 -16.51
C VAL A 122 13.63 -17.56 -15.85
N VAL A 123 14.79 -17.28 -16.35
CA VAL A 123 15.90 -16.40 -15.90
C VAL A 123 15.54 -15.03 -15.29
N VAL A 124 14.31 -14.53 -15.43
CA VAL A 124 13.89 -13.19 -14.99
C VAL A 124 13.97 -13.01 -13.46
N VAL A 125 13.71 -14.05 -12.67
CA VAL A 125 13.76 -13.98 -11.19
C VAL A 125 15.20 -13.94 -10.64
N ARG A 126 16.16 -14.32 -11.45
CA ARG A 126 17.58 -14.35 -11.05
C ARG A 126 18.22 -12.96 -10.91
N TYR A 127 17.56 -11.93 -11.46
CA TYR A 127 18.05 -10.54 -11.51
C TYR A 127 17.44 -9.59 -10.49
N PHE A 128 16.36 -9.99 -9.80
CA PHE A 128 15.98 -9.26 -8.60
C PHE A 128 16.87 -9.76 -7.46
N PRO A 129 17.92 -8.98 -7.08
CA PRO A 129 18.78 -9.41 -5.99
C PRO A 129 17.92 -9.62 -4.76
N HIS A 130 18.24 -10.64 -4.01
CA HIS A 130 17.72 -10.82 -2.68
C HIS A 130 17.88 -9.49 -1.93
N LEU A 131 16.81 -8.79 -1.70
CA LEU A 131 16.77 -7.76 -0.67
C LEU A 131 17.03 -8.52 0.62
N ASN A 132 18.30 -8.51 1.06
CA ASN A 132 18.66 -9.11 2.33
C ASN A 132 17.81 -8.42 3.40
N PRO A 133 17.19 -9.17 4.33
CA PRO A 133 16.48 -8.59 5.47
C PRO A 133 17.31 -7.54 6.20
N GLU A 134 18.63 -7.76 6.32
CA GLU A 134 19.58 -6.80 6.89
C GLU A 134 19.64 -5.46 6.16
N SER A 135 19.46 -5.45 4.83
CA SER A 135 19.40 -4.20 4.06
C SER A 135 18.13 -3.41 4.34
N ILE A 136 17.02 -4.08 4.64
CA ILE A 136 15.75 -3.47 5.03
C ILE A 136 15.84 -2.90 6.44
N GLU A 137 16.48 -3.59 7.38
CA GLU A 137 16.67 -3.12 8.76
C GLU A 137 17.56 -1.87 8.82
N ILE A 138 18.67 -1.86 8.07
CA ILE A 138 19.54 -0.67 7.93
C ILE A 138 18.77 0.48 7.30
N PHE A 139 17.94 0.20 6.29
CA PHE A 139 17.11 1.18 5.62
C PHE A 139 16.05 1.77 6.56
N ILE A 140 15.33 0.95 7.33
CA ILE A 140 14.36 1.40 8.35
C ILE A 140 15.06 2.22 9.42
N GLY A 141 16.25 1.79 9.87
CA GLY A 141 17.05 2.52 10.85
C GLY A 141 17.51 3.90 10.36
N MET A 142 17.99 4.00 9.12
CA MET A 142 18.34 5.29 8.50
C MET A 142 17.11 6.19 8.32
N VAL A 143 15.97 5.59 7.92
CA VAL A 143 14.69 6.27 7.80
C VAL A 143 14.24 6.85 9.14
N MET A 144 14.35 6.10 10.23
CA MET A 144 14.00 6.58 11.58
C MET A 144 14.91 7.73 12.04
N LEU A 145 16.22 7.64 11.80
CA LEU A 145 17.18 8.68 12.18
C LEU A 145 16.94 9.99 11.43
N LEU A 146 16.67 9.91 10.12
CA LEU A 146 16.32 11.08 9.32
C LEU A 146 14.99 11.70 9.77
N GLY A 147 14.00 10.87 10.15
CA GLY A 147 12.71 11.30 10.69
C GLY A 147 12.85 12.11 11.97
N ILE A 148 13.71 11.67 12.86
CA ILE A 148 14.00 12.39 14.11
C ILE A 148 14.66 13.76 13.80
N ALA A 149 15.59 13.82 12.84
CA ALA A 149 16.24 15.07 12.44
C ALA A 149 15.26 16.07 11.80
N ILE A 150 14.36 15.60 10.92
CA ILE A 150 13.38 16.45 10.22
C ILE A 150 12.27 16.90 11.18
N THR A 151 11.82 16.06 12.11
CA THR A 151 10.82 16.45 13.10
C THR A 151 11.35 17.51 14.07
N HIS A 152 12.65 17.52 14.32
CA HIS A 152 13.27 18.57 15.12
C HIS A 152 13.27 19.93 14.42
N ASP A 153 13.47 19.95 13.09
CA ASP A 153 13.50 21.18 12.29
C ASP A 153 12.10 21.77 12.03
N LEU A 154 11.09 20.90 11.89
CA LEU A 154 9.69 21.31 11.68
C LEU A 154 9.00 21.85 12.94
N ARG A 155 9.61 21.69 14.12
CA ARG A 155 9.05 22.14 15.41
C ARG A 155 9.00 23.66 15.56
N HIS A 156 9.64 24.41 14.65
CA HIS A 156 9.75 25.87 14.70
C HIS A 156 8.94 26.61 13.62
N ARG A 157 8.01 25.93 12.92
CA ARG A 157 7.12 26.60 11.96
C ARG A 157 5.80 27.03 12.63
N ASP A 158 5.52 28.31 12.47
CA ASP A 158 4.50 29.12 13.13
C ASP A 158 3.10 28.51 13.33
N GLU A 159 2.57 28.76 14.53
CA GLU A 159 1.28 28.33 15.07
C GLU A 159 0.06 29.18 14.61
N ASN A 160 0.16 30.00 13.59
CA ASN A 160 -0.90 30.94 13.22
C ASN A 160 -1.66 30.46 11.97
N ASP A 161 -2.85 29.98 12.17
CA ASP A 161 -4.10 30.10 11.40
C ASP A 161 -5.00 28.89 11.61
N ILE A 162 -5.88 29.01 12.60
CA ILE A 162 -7.03 28.08 12.73
C ILE A 162 -8.28 28.90 12.97
N ASP A 163 -9.07 29.06 11.91
CA ASP A 163 -10.41 29.60 11.97
C ASP A 163 -11.40 28.66 12.68
N ALA A 164 -12.32 29.23 13.44
CA ALA A 164 -13.40 28.54 14.14
C ALA A 164 -14.35 27.75 13.22
N SER A 165 -14.26 27.94 11.89
CA SER A 165 -15.00 27.21 10.85
C SER A 165 -14.58 25.74 10.70
N GLY A 166 -13.42 25.35 11.25
CA GLY A 166 -12.88 23.98 11.10
C GLY A 166 -13.69 22.89 11.79
N LEU A 167 -14.48 23.20 12.83
CA LEU A 167 -15.22 22.19 13.61
C LEU A 167 -16.39 21.60 12.82
N SER A 168 -17.15 22.41 12.10
CA SER A 168 -18.30 21.99 11.29
C SER A 168 -17.88 21.10 10.10
N VAL A 169 -16.74 21.41 9.50
CA VAL A 169 -16.16 20.65 8.40
C VAL A 169 -15.69 19.25 8.85
N PHE A 170 -15.12 19.12 10.03
CA PHE A 170 -14.73 17.82 10.59
C PHE A 170 -15.92 16.91 10.87
N GLU A 171 -17.03 17.46 11.39
CA GLU A 171 -18.24 16.69 11.63
C GLU A 171 -18.86 16.18 10.33
N GLU A 172 -18.87 16.99 9.28
CA GLU A 172 -19.32 16.58 7.96
C GLU A 172 -18.45 15.47 7.35
N ARG A 173 -17.14 15.63 7.39
CA ARG A 173 -16.18 14.64 6.87
C ARG A 173 -16.28 13.31 7.61
N THR A 174 -16.40 13.35 8.93
CA THR A 174 -16.60 12.15 9.76
C THR A 174 -17.94 11.49 9.47
N SER A 175 -19.00 12.27 9.27
CA SER A 175 -20.32 11.75 8.89
C SER A 175 -20.27 11.01 7.56
N ARG A 176 -19.47 11.48 6.59
CA ARG A 176 -19.27 10.80 5.30
C ARG A 176 -18.63 9.42 5.46
N ILE A 177 -17.59 9.29 6.29
CA ILE A 177 -16.96 8.00 6.58
C ILE A 177 -17.97 7.05 7.21
N ILE A 178 -18.77 7.53 8.18
CA ILE A 178 -19.78 6.71 8.87
C ILE A 178 -20.90 6.27 7.94
N LYS A 179 -21.33 7.09 7.00
CA LYS A 179 -22.34 6.69 5.99
C LYS A 179 -21.84 5.50 5.13
N ASN A 180 -20.53 5.38 4.94
CA ASN A 180 -19.92 4.29 4.19
C ASN A 180 -19.43 3.13 5.09
N LEU A 181 -19.68 3.19 6.41
CA LEU A 181 -19.29 2.13 7.34
C LEU A 181 -19.70 0.72 6.93
N PRO A 182 -20.94 0.46 6.42
CA PRO A 182 -21.31 -0.88 5.97
C PRO A 182 -20.39 -1.43 4.86
N TYR A 183 -20.00 -0.60 3.90
CA TYR A 183 -19.10 -1.00 2.81
C TYR A 183 -17.67 -1.22 3.32
N ILE A 184 -17.21 -0.37 4.23
CA ILE A 184 -15.88 -0.51 4.87
C ILE A 184 -15.85 -1.80 5.72
N ALA A 185 -16.92 -2.11 6.46
CA ALA A 185 -17.03 -3.34 7.23
C ALA A 185 -17.00 -4.61 6.36
N ILE A 186 -17.68 -4.58 5.20
CA ILE A 186 -17.61 -5.68 4.22
C ILE A 186 -16.17 -5.86 3.71
N VAL A 187 -15.47 -4.78 3.39
CA VAL A 187 -14.07 -4.85 2.95
C VAL A 187 -13.18 -5.42 4.06
N GLY A 188 -13.35 -4.99 5.31
CA GLY A 188 -12.63 -5.55 6.45
C GLY A 188 -12.90 -7.06 6.65
N ALA A 189 -14.16 -7.49 6.50
CA ALA A 189 -14.51 -8.91 6.53
C ALA A 189 -13.78 -9.70 5.43
N LEU A 190 -13.78 -9.20 4.20
CA LEU A 190 -13.15 -9.86 3.06
C LEU A 190 -11.61 -9.89 3.19
N ILE A 191 -10.99 -8.81 3.67
CA ILE A 191 -9.54 -8.78 3.95
C ILE A 191 -9.16 -9.84 4.98
N ALA A 192 -9.87 -9.90 6.11
CA ALA A 192 -9.59 -10.89 7.14
C ALA A 192 -9.78 -12.32 6.61
N ALA A 193 -10.84 -12.56 5.83
CA ALA A 193 -11.07 -13.85 5.19
C ALA A 193 -9.90 -14.23 4.26
N VAL A 194 -9.46 -13.33 3.39
CA VAL A 194 -8.33 -13.58 2.47
C VAL A 194 -7.02 -13.80 3.25
N ALA A 195 -6.77 -13.03 4.32
CA ALA A 195 -5.60 -13.20 5.16
C ALA A 195 -5.57 -14.59 5.85
N SER A 196 -6.73 -15.09 6.28
CA SER A 196 -6.85 -16.45 6.87
C SER A 196 -6.64 -17.59 5.87
N MET A 197 -6.75 -17.32 4.56
CA MET A 197 -6.60 -18.32 3.49
C MET A 197 -5.14 -18.69 3.17
N LYS A 198 -4.15 -18.08 3.84
CA LYS A 198 -2.72 -18.33 3.63
C LYS A 198 -2.21 -17.95 2.21
N ILE A 199 -2.92 -17.07 1.53
CA ILE A 199 -2.55 -16.57 0.18
C ILE A 199 -2.19 -15.09 0.17
N PHE A 200 -2.36 -14.40 1.29
CA PHE A 200 -2.22 -12.95 1.40
C PHE A 200 -1.30 -12.54 2.55
N ALA A 201 -0.50 -11.54 2.29
CA ALA A 201 0.33 -10.86 3.30
C ALA A 201 0.09 -9.35 3.24
N GLY A 202 -0.12 -8.74 4.41
CA GLY A 202 -0.48 -7.33 4.53
C GLY A 202 0.69 -6.38 4.32
N SER A 203 1.78 -6.56 5.06
CA SER A 203 2.98 -5.73 5.01
C SER A 203 4.19 -6.47 4.47
N GLU A 204 5.25 -5.74 4.11
CA GLU A 204 6.50 -6.34 3.65
C GLU A 204 7.12 -7.27 4.69
N VAL A 205 7.12 -6.86 5.96
CA VAL A 205 7.62 -7.70 7.06
C VAL A 205 6.81 -8.98 7.19
N SER A 206 5.50 -8.88 7.11
CA SER A 206 4.60 -10.04 7.16
C SER A 206 4.78 -10.97 5.95
N ILE A 207 5.07 -10.44 4.75
CA ILE A 207 5.33 -11.23 3.55
C ILE A 207 6.46 -12.22 3.80
N PHE A 208 7.63 -11.75 4.27
CA PHE A 208 8.79 -12.63 4.50
C PHE A 208 8.56 -13.62 5.63
N THR A 209 7.87 -13.20 6.68
CA THR A 209 7.57 -14.06 7.84
C THR A 209 6.55 -15.14 7.44
N LEU A 210 5.52 -14.78 6.68
CA LEU A 210 4.50 -15.71 6.22
C LEU A 210 5.00 -16.63 5.11
N GLU A 211 5.88 -16.16 4.22
CA GLU A 211 6.57 -17.02 3.25
C GLU A 211 7.26 -18.19 3.96
N LYS A 212 8.03 -17.89 5.02
CA LYS A 212 8.66 -18.92 5.84
C LYS A 212 7.62 -19.83 6.52
N ALA A 213 6.56 -19.26 7.07
CA ALA A 213 5.51 -20.03 7.75
C ALA A 213 4.78 -21.01 6.82
N TYR A 214 4.67 -20.66 5.54
CA TYR A 214 3.94 -21.46 4.54
C TYR A 214 4.88 -22.32 3.68
N SER A 215 6.19 -22.24 3.87
CA SER A 215 7.16 -23.04 3.12
C SER A 215 7.14 -24.50 3.51
N ALA A 216 7.46 -25.36 2.55
CA ALA A 216 7.62 -26.81 2.80
C ALA A 216 8.81 -27.06 3.75
N GLY A 217 8.62 -27.93 4.74
CA GLY A 217 9.67 -28.32 5.69
C GLY A 217 9.63 -27.59 7.03
N VAL A 218 8.73 -26.64 7.21
CA VAL A 218 8.51 -25.99 8.52
C VAL A 218 7.56 -26.85 9.35
N THR A 219 7.90 -27.08 10.62
CA THR A 219 7.00 -27.81 11.53
C THR A 219 5.74 -26.98 11.84
N PRO A 220 4.60 -27.64 12.19
CA PRO A 220 3.38 -26.91 12.53
C PRO A 220 3.57 -25.90 13.67
N GLU A 221 4.39 -26.21 14.66
CA GLU A 221 4.69 -25.32 15.79
C GLU A 221 5.51 -24.08 15.34
N GLN A 222 6.51 -24.31 14.50
CA GLN A 222 7.29 -23.21 13.93
C GLN A 222 6.43 -22.32 13.01
N SER A 223 5.59 -22.93 12.19
CA SER A 223 4.62 -22.21 11.35
C SER A 223 3.71 -21.33 12.19
N GLN A 224 3.13 -21.86 13.26
CA GLN A 224 2.25 -21.10 14.16
C GLN A 224 3.00 -19.96 14.86
N THR A 225 4.24 -20.18 15.26
CA THR A 225 5.08 -19.12 15.85
C THR A 225 5.33 -17.99 14.87
N LEU A 226 5.65 -18.30 13.61
CA LEU A 226 5.85 -17.29 12.56
C LEU A 226 4.55 -16.54 12.23
N ILE A 227 3.41 -17.23 12.18
CA ILE A 227 2.10 -16.61 12.01
C ILE A 227 1.80 -15.62 13.15
N ASN A 228 2.07 -16.01 14.39
CA ASN A 228 1.89 -15.14 15.56
C ASN A 228 2.82 -13.92 15.49
N GLN A 229 4.06 -14.08 15.04
CA GLN A 229 4.99 -12.96 14.82
C GLN A 229 4.49 -12.02 13.74
N ALA A 230 3.98 -12.54 12.61
CA ALA A 230 3.40 -11.73 11.55
C ALA A 230 2.18 -10.94 12.05
N ALA A 231 1.31 -11.59 12.81
CA ALA A 231 0.14 -10.93 13.41
C ALA A 231 0.53 -9.84 14.40
N LEU A 232 1.52 -10.09 15.25
CA LEU A 232 2.04 -9.09 16.18
C LEU A 232 2.66 -7.90 15.43
N ALA A 233 3.42 -8.15 14.37
CA ALA A 233 4.01 -7.10 13.54
C ALA A 233 2.93 -6.21 12.91
N GLU A 234 1.85 -6.80 12.38
CA GLU A 234 0.72 -6.04 11.85
C GLU A 234 -0.02 -5.25 12.93
N PHE A 235 -0.20 -5.83 14.11
CA PHE A 235 -0.82 -5.13 15.24
C PHE A 235 0.01 -3.93 15.69
N MET A 236 1.31 -4.08 15.86
CA MET A 236 2.23 -2.99 16.24
C MET A 236 2.29 -1.91 15.16
N ARG A 237 2.31 -2.30 13.89
CA ARG A 237 2.20 -1.37 12.77
C ARG A 237 0.88 -0.59 12.81
N GLY A 238 -0.23 -1.28 13.07
CA GLY A 238 -1.54 -0.65 13.24
C GLY A 238 -1.53 0.43 14.32
N LEU A 239 -0.98 0.13 15.50
CA LEU A 239 -0.84 1.11 16.58
C LEU A 239 0.00 2.33 16.16
N GLY A 240 1.09 2.13 15.44
CA GLY A 240 1.93 3.22 14.93
C GLY A 240 1.24 4.08 13.88
N PHE A 241 0.35 3.48 13.08
CA PHE A 241 -0.38 4.20 12.02
C PHE A 241 -1.68 4.86 12.47
N VAL A 242 -2.26 4.50 13.63
CA VAL A 242 -3.51 5.09 14.12
C VAL A 242 -3.52 6.62 14.11
N PRO A 243 -2.51 7.33 14.62
CA PRO A 243 -2.49 8.80 14.58
C PRO A 243 -2.51 9.34 13.15
N LEU A 244 -1.73 8.73 12.26
CA LEU A 244 -1.62 9.12 10.85
C LEU A 244 -2.94 8.90 10.11
N ILE A 245 -3.57 7.74 10.30
CA ILE A 245 -4.85 7.39 9.67
C ILE A 245 -5.94 8.32 10.18
N ALA A 246 -5.99 8.56 11.50
CA ALA A 246 -6.98 9.43 12.11
C ALA A 246 -6.91 10.86 11.57
N THR A 247 -5.72 11.46 11.57
CA THR A 247 -5.54 12.84 11.11
C THR A 247 -5.84 12.99 9.62
N THR A 248 -5.40 12.04 8.79
CA THR A 248 -5.66 12.10 7.35
C THR A 248 -7.13 11.83 7.02
N ALA A 249 -7.77 10.87 7.69
CA ALA A 249 -9.20 10.61 7.51
C ALA A 249 -10.05 11.82 7.89
N LEU A 250 -9.69 12.53 8.95
CA LEU A 250 -10.37 13.73 9.37
C LEU A 250 -10.10 14.91 8.44
N ALA A 251 -8.86 15.05 7.95
CA ALA A 251 -8.50 16.12 7.02
C ALA A 251 -9.19 15.97 5.65
N THR A 252 -9.45 14.74 5.19
CA THR A 252 -9.96 14.46 3.84
C THR A 252 -11.40 13.94 3.81
N GLY A 253 -11.90 13.39 4.92
CA GLY A 253 -13.18 12.66 4.95
C GLY A 253 -13.14 11.32 4.22
N VAL A 254 -11.92 10.78 3.96
CA VAL A 254 -11.69 9.53 3.25
C VAL A 254 -10.89 8.58 4.15
N TYR A 255 -11.36 7.34 4.29
CA TYR A 255 -10.70 6.32 5.10
C TYR A 255 -9.49 5.73 4.36
N ALA A 256 -8.50 5.26 5.09
CA ALA A 256 -7.33 4.59 4.53
C ALA A 256 -7.46 3.07 4.58
N VAL A 257 -7.47 2.43 3.44
CA VAL A 257 -7.38 0.95 3.37
C VAL A 257 -6.04 0.45 3.94
N ALA A 258 -4.99 1.26 3.90
CA ALA A 258 -3.72 0.98 4.56
C ALA A 258 -3.85 0.79 6.09
N GLY A 259 -4.93 1.31 6.71
CA GLY A 259 -5.28 1.13 8.11
C GLY A 259 -5.78 -0.26 8.50
N PHE A 260 -6.06 -1.12 7.53
CA PHE A 260 -6.56 -2.48 7.82
C PHE A 260 -5.52 -3.43 8.46
N THR A 261 -4.42 -2.92 8.98
CA THR A 261 -3.36 -3.74 9.61
C THR A 261 -3.87 -4.59 10.77
N PHE A 262 -4.78 -4.07 11.61
CA PHE A 262 -5.43 -4.86 12.66
C PHE A 262 -6.28 -5.99 12.08
N VAL A 263 -6.92 -5.76 10.94
CA VAL A 263 -7.74 -6.75 10.24
C VAL A 263 -6.88 -7.87 9.68
N TYR A 264 -5.66 -7.56 9.18
CA TYR A 264 -4.69 -8.58 8.77
C TYR A 264 -4.27 -9.47 9.94
N ALA A 265 -3.92 -8.85 11.09
CA ALA A 265 -3.55 -9.58 12.28
C ALA A 265 -4.65 -10.55 12.73
N VAL A 266 -5.90 -10.09 12.73
CA VAL A 266 -7.07 -10.92 13.05
C VAL A 266 -7.23 -12.05 12.04
N GLY A 267 -7.06 -11.77 10.75
CA GLY A 267 -7.13 -12.79 9.70
C GLY A 267 -6.10 -13.90 9.89
N TYR A 268 -4.84 -13.56 10.17
CA TYR A 268 -3.78 -14.56 10.38
C TYR A 268 -4.03 -15.44 11.59
N LEU A 269 -4.59 -14.89 12.68
CA LEU A 269 -4.87 -15.62 13.92
C LEU A 269 -6.17 -16.41 13.88
N SER A 270 -7.03 -16.16 12.90
CA SER A 270 -8.34 -16.80 12.84
C SER A 270 -8.26 -18.24 12.34
N PRO A 271 -9.04 -19.18 12.93
CA PRO A 271 -8.99 -20.59 12.59
C PRO A 271 -9.56 -20.90 11.19
N ASN A 272 -10.46 -20.07 10.71
CA ASN A 272 -11.08 -20.24 9.39
C ASN A 272 -11.60 -18.90 8.82
N PRO A 273 -11.85 -18.81 7.49
CA PRO A 273 -12.27 -17.58 6.84
C PRO A 273 -13.59 -16.99 7.32
N MET A 274 -14.53 -17.82 7.77
CA MET A 274 -15.83 -17.33 8.27
C MET A 274 -15.68 -16.56 9.58
N VAL A 275 -14.92 -17.13 10.52
CA VAL A 275 -14.60 -16.46 11.80
C VAL A 275 -13.78 -15.21 11.54
N ALA A 276 -12.79 -15.29 10.64
CA ALA A 276 -11.99 -14.15 10.23
C ALA A 276 -12.86 -13.00 9.69
N ALA A 277 -13.81 -13.32 8.80
CA ALA A 277 -14.71 -12.32 8.22
C ALA A 277 -15.53 -11.58 9.29
N VAL A 278 -16.13 -12.31 10.21
CA VAL A 278 -16.93 -11.71 11.29
C VAL A 278 -16.06 -10.82 12.19
N LEU A 279 -14.91 -11.33 12.64
CA LEU A 279 -13.99 -10.55 13.48
C LEU A 279 -13.42 -9.36 12.75
N GLY A 280 -13.07 -9.50 11.46
CA GLY A 280 -12.58 -8.42 10.63
C GLY A 280 -13.59 -7.29 10.47
N ALA A 281 -14.86 -7.62 10.25
CA ALA A 281 -15.94 -6.64 10.19
C ALA A 281 -16.10 -5.88 11.52
N VAL A 282 -16.04 -6.58 12.65
CA VAL A 282 -16.15 -5.98 13.98
C VAL A 282 -14.97 -5.04 14.26
N VAL A 283 -13.75 -5.51 14.01
CA VAL A 283 -12.52 -4.73 14.27
C VAL A 283 -12.50 -3.45 13.45
N ILE A 284 -12.74 -3.53 12.13
CA ILE A 284 -12.75 -2.34 11.29
C ILE A 284 -13.88 -1.37 11.64
N SER A 285 -15.04 -1.88 12.05
CA SER A 285 -16.13 -1.04 12.51
C SER A 285 -15.78 -0.30 13.80
N ALA A 286 -15.14 -1.00 14.74
CA ALA A 286 -14.66 -0.40 15.98
C ALA A 286 -13.57 0.66 15.69
N GLU A 287 -12.67 0.39 14.75
CA GLU A 287 -11.63 1.35 14.33
C GLU A 287 -12.23 2.61 13.74
N VAL A 288 -13.20 2.51 12.83
CA VAL A 288 -13.89 3.67 12.23
C VAL A 288 -14.65 4.48 13.31
N LEU A 289 -15.30 3.80 14.27
CA LEU A 289 -15.97 4.48 15.38
C LEU A 289 -14.98 5.17 16.32
N LEU A 290 -13.81 4.55 16.55
CA LEU A 290 -12.72 5.16 17.31
C LEU A 290 -12.20 6.42 16.61
N LEU A 291 -12.03 6.39 15.28
CA LEU A 291 -11.64 7.54 14.48
C LEU A 291 -12.60 8.72 14.67
N ARG A 292 -13.91 8.47 14.77
CA ARG A 292 -14.90 9.52 15.08
C ARG A 292 -14.62 10.16 16.44
N SER A 293 -14.29 9.36 17.44
CA SER A 293 -14.00 9.86 18.80
C SER A 293 -12.70 10.66 18.82
N ILE A 294 -11.66 10.17 18.13
CA ILE A 294 -10.38 10.87 17.97
C ILE A 294 -10.59 12.20 17.23
N GLY A 295 -11.42 12.22 16.18
CA GLY A 295 -11.74 13.43 15.43
C GLY A 295 -12.37 14.52 16.28
N LYS A 296 -13.32 14.15 17.12
CA LYS A 296 -13.93 15.09 18.08
C LYS A 296 -12.90 15.62 19.09
N TRP A 297 -12.00 14.76 19.54
CA TRP A 297 -10.93 15.13 20.46
C TRP A 297 -9.90 16.06 19.81
N LEU A 298 -9.43 15.74 18.61
CA LEU A 298 -8.48 16.57 17.84
C LEU A 298 -9.06 17.93 17.46
N GLY A 299 -10.37 18.02 17.23
CA GLY A 299 -11.06 19.29 17.03
C GLY A 299 -11.02 20.23 18.24
N ARG A 300 -10.84 19.66 19.46
CA ARG A 300 -10.68 20.44 20.71
C ARG A 300 -9.23 20.86 20.98
N TYR A 301 -8.26 20.21 20.36
CA TYR A 301 -6.84 20.42 20.61
C TYR A 301 -6.07 20.64 19.29
N PRO A 302 -6.13 21.86 18.72
CA PRO A 302 -5.51 22.18 17.43
C PRO A 302 -4.01 21.87 17.35
N SER A 303 -3.28 22.08 18.45
CA SER A 303 -1.84 21.79 18.53
C SER A 303 -1.51 20.32 18.30
N VAL A 304 -2.34 19.39 18.78
CA VAL A 304 -2.16 17.94 18.54
C VAL A 304 -2.38 17.60 17.08
N ARG A 305 -3.36 18.24 16.44
CA ARG A 305 -3.61 18.10 15.00
C ARG A 305 -2.40 18.57 14.18
N ASN A 306 -1.89 19.77 14.47
CA ASN A 306 -0.74 20.33 13.75
C ASN A 306 0.50 19.44 13.92
N ALA A 307 0.75 18.92 15.12
CA ALA A 307 1.82 17.95 15.36
C ALA A 307 1.65 16.68 14.50
N SER A 308 0.44 16.15 14.39
CA SER A 308 0.15 14.96 13.58
C SER A 308 0.34 15.21 12.08
N ASP A 309 -0.07 16.39 11.57
CA ASP A 309 0.13 16.76 10.18
C ASP A 309 1.63 16.96 9.87
N ASN A 310 2.39 17.53 10.78
CA ASN A 310 3.84 17.65 10.66
C ASN A 310 4.54 16.30 10.64
N ILE A 311 4.15 15.36 11.50
CA ILE A 311 4.66 13.98 11.49
C ILE A 311 4.34 13.30 10.16
N ARG A 312 3.12 13.45 9.63
CA ARG A 312 2.75 12.89 8.33
C ARG A 312 3.61 13.45 7.20
N ASN A 313 3.81 14.77 7.16
CA ASN A 313 4.63 15.42 6.14
C ASN A 313 6.10 14.98 6.23
N ALA A 314 6.63 14.85 7.44
CA ALA A 314 7.97 14.31 7.68
C ALA A 314 8.09 12.87 7.21
N MET A 315 7.11 12.00 7.50
CA MET A 315 7.11 10.62 7.04
C MET A 315 7.04 10.51 5.51
N ASN A 316 6.25 11.34 4.82
CA ASN A 316 6.18 11.35 3.36
C ASN A 316 7.52 11.75 2.75
N MET A 317 8.15 12.80 3.25
CA MET A 317 9.49 13.24 2.81
C MET A 317 10.54 12.15 3.04
N LEU A 318 10.45 11.48 4.16
CA LEU A 318 11.31 10.37 4.54
C LEU A 318 11.18 9.20 3.56
N MET A 319 9.93 8.79 3.23
CA MET A 319 9.70 7.73 2.24
C MET A 319 10.24 8.13 0.86
N GLU A 320 10.12 9.40 0.45
CA GLU A 320 10.67 9.87 -0.82
C GLU A 320 12.19 9.68 -0.87
N VAL A 321 12.90 10.12 0.18
CA VAL A 321 14.37 9.96 0.29
C VAL A 321 14.74 8.49 0.36
N ALA A 322 14.01 7.70 1.11
CA ALA A 322 14.23 6.28 1.29
C ALA A 322 14.08 5.50 -0.03
N LEU A 323 13.04 5.79 -0.81
CA LEU A 323 12.84 5.19 -2.13
C LEU A 323 13.95 5.59 -3.11
N LEU A 324 14.41 6.85 -3.07
CA LEU A 324 15.52 7.30 -3.89
C LEU A 324 16.81 6.53 -3.57
N VAL A 325 17.18 6.49 -2.29
CA VAL A 325 18.40 5.80 -1.81
C VAL A 325 18.32 4.31 -2.07
N GLY A 326 17.18 3.67 -1.74
CA GLY A 326 16.96 2.25 -2.02
C GLY A 326 17.04 1.90 -3.50
N SER A 327 16.50 2.76 -4.36
CA SER A 327 16.57 2.60 -5.82
C SER A 327 17.99 2.69 -6.34
N ILE A 328 18.80 3.61 -5.81
CA ILE A 328 20.24 3.71 -6.15
C ILE A 328 20.96 2.43 -5.80
N PHE A 329 20.79 1.92 -4.57
CA PHE A 329 21.41 0.67 -4.14
C PHE A 329 20.94 -0.54 -4.96
N ALA A 330 19.66 -0.61 -5.29
CA ALA A 330 19.11 -1.67 -6.14
C ALA A 330 19.72 -1.63 -7.55
N ALA A 331 19.84 -0.46 -8.16
CA ALA A 331 20.44 -0.28 -9.46
C ALA A 331 21.94 -0.70 -9.48
N ILE A 332 22.69 -0.33 -8.44
CA ILE A 332 24.09 -0.75 -8.28
C ILE A 332 24.20 -2.26 -8.11
N LYS A 333 23.34 -2.88 -7.33
CA LYS A 333 23.33 -4.33 -7.14
C LYS A 333 22.97 -5.10 -8.41
N MET A 334 22.15 -4.53 -9.32
CA MET A 334 21.78 -5.19 -10.57
C MET A 334 22.92 -5.28 -11.57
N ALA A 335 23.70 -4.23 -11.76
CA ALA A 335 24.75 -4.17 -12.77
C ALA A 335 25.89 -3.18 -12.44
N GLY A 336 26.20 -2.99 -11.15
CA GLY A 336 27.24 -2.07 -10.73
C GLY A 336 27.00 -0.63 -11.20
N TYR A 337 28.05 0.03 -11.64
CA TYR A 337 27.95 1.41 -12.16
C TYR A 337 27.12 1.52 -13.44
N THR A 338 27.06 0.49 -14.26
CA THR A 338 26.21 0.46 -15.47
C THR A 338 24.73 0.54 -15.09
N GLY A 339 24.29 -0.29 -14.15
CA GLY A 339 22.91 -0.25 -13.63
C GLY A 339 22.57 1.09 -13.02
N PHE A 340 23.47 1.64 -12.21
CA PHE A 340 23.32 2.98 -11.64
C PHE A 340 23.15 4.05 -12.73
N SER A 341 24.04 4.07 -13.73
CA SER A 341 24.02 5.08 -14.79
C SER A 341 22.74 5.04 -15.61
N ILE A 342 22.25 3.82 -15.92
CA ILE A 342 20.98 3.63 -16.64
C ILE A 342 19.80 4.13 -15.80
N ALA A 343 19.73 3.76 -14.53
CA ALA A 343 18.66 4.18 -13.64
C ALA A 343 18.62 5.71 -13.47
N VAL A 344 19.78 6.32 -13.31
CA VAL A 344 19.91 7.79 -13.22
C VAL A 344 19.47 8.45 -14.54
N ALA A 345 19.88 7.94 -15.70
CA ALA A 345 19.46 8.47 -16.99
C ALA A 345 17.92 8.41 -17.16
N ILE A 346 17.30 7.28 -16.77
CA ILE A 346 15.83 7.14 -16.83
C ILE A 346 15.14 8.10 -15.85
N TYR A 347 15.69 8.26 -14.66
CA TYR A 347 15.17 9.22 -13.68
C TYR A 347 15.22 10.66 -14.22
N PHE A 348 16.35 11.09 -14.78
CA PHE A 348 16.48 12.41 -15.41
C PHE A 348 15.59 12.56 -16.65
N LEU A 349 15.37 11.49 -17.41
CA LEU A 349 14.43 11.49 -18.53
C LEU A 349 13.01 11.78 -18.03
N ASN A 350 12.59 11.17 -16.92
CA ASN A 350 11.30 11.48 -16.30
C ASN A 350 11.19 12.95 -15.88
N GLU A 351 12.26 13.52 -15.32
CA GLU A 351 12.28 14.95 -14.95
C GLU A 351 12.17 15.85 -16.20
N SER A 352 12.91 15.52 -17.26
CA SER A 352 12.95 16.31 -18.51
C SER A 352 11.65 16.27 -19.30
N LEU A 353 10.89 15.17 -19.19
CA LEU A 353 9.57 14.99 -19.81
C LEU A 353 8.41 15.64 -19.03
N GLY A 354 8.72 16.44 -18.00
CA GLY A 354 7.70 17.10 -17.19
C GLY A 354 7.08 16.21 -16.11
N ARG A 355 7.81 15.19 -15.66
CA ARG A 355 7.42 14.26 -14.57
C ARG A 355 6.13 13.47 -14.85
N PRO A 356 6.04 12.72 -15.95
CA PRO A 356 4.91 11.83 -16.19
C PRO A 356 4.72 10.81 -15.05
N VAL A 357 5.83 10.45 -14.36
CA VAL A 357 5.79 9.67 -13.13
C VAL A 357 6.12 10.58 -11.95
N GLN A 358 5.29 10.55 -10.94
CA GLN A 358 5.42 11.39 -9.73
C GLN A 358 6.74 11.10 -8.97
N LYS A 359 7.26 12.11 -8.26
CA LYS A 359 8.54 12.08 -7.53
C LYS A 359 8.80 10.83 -6.70
N MET A 360 7.81 10.36 -5.93
CA MET A 360 7.97 9.17 -5.08
C MET A 360 8.09 7.86 -5.87
N ALA A 361 7.39 7.74 -6.99
CA ALA A 361 7.40 6.55 -7.82
C ALA A 361 8.55 6.55 -8.85
N ALA A 362 9.04 7.71 -9.25
CA ALA A 362 10.04 7.86 -10.31
C ALA A 362 11.33 7.05 -10.09
N PRO A 363 11.96 7.03 -8.89
CA PRO A 363 13.16 6.22 -8.65
C PRO A 363 12.90 4.72 -8.82
N VAL A 364 11.75 4.26 -8.34
CA VAL A 364 11.35 2.84 -8.39
C VAL A 364 11.06 2.41 -9.82
N VAL A 365 10.36 3.23 -10.59
CA VAL A 365 10.11 3.01 -12.02
C VAL A 365 11.42 3.00 -12.81
N ALA A 366 12.35 3.89 -12.49
CA ALA A 366 13.68 3.91 -13.13
C ALA A 366 14.42 2.60 -12.93
N VAL A 367 14.43 2.05 -11.71
CA VAL A 367 15.04 0.74 -11.40
C VAL A 367 14.34 -0.39 -12.15
N MET A 368 13.01 -0.37 -12.19
CA MET A 368 12.22 -1.39 -12.91
C MET A 368 12.56 -1.37 -14.41
N ILE A 369 12.58 -0.21 -15.05
CA ILE A 369 12.93 -0.09 -16.47
C ILE A 369 14.39 -0.50 -16.70
N THR A 370 15.30 -0.15 -15.77
CA THR A 370 16.71 -0.60 -15.82
C THR A 370 16.78 -2.13 -15.81
N GLY A 371 16.03 -2.80 -14.93
CA GLY A 371 15.97 -4.26 -14.88
C GLY A 371 15.46 -4.88 -16.18
N ILE A 372 14.41 -4.32 -16.77
CA ILE A 372 13.87 -4.76 -18.07
C ILE A 372 14.93 -4.59 -19.17
N LEU A 373 15.57 -3.43 -19.23
CA LEU A 373 16.60 -3.14 -20.23
C LEU A 373 17.79 -4.08 -20.11
N LEU A 374 18.29 -4.33 -18.90
CA LEU A 374 19.39 -5.26 -18.65
C LEU A 374 19.03 -6.69 -19.07
N ASN A 375 17.79 -7.12 -18.86
CA ASN A 375 17.32 -8.43 -19.33
C ASN A 375 17.28 -8.51 -20.87
N VAL A 376 16.84 -7.46 -21.55
CA VAL A 376 16.86 -7.38 -23.02
C VAL A 376 18.31 -7.40 -23.53
N LEU A 377 19.20 -6.64 -22.92
CA LEU A 377 20.63 -6.62 -23.27
C LEU A 377 21.29 -7.98 -23.05
N TYR A 378 20.90 -8.71 -22.01
CA TYR A 378 21.36 -10.08 -21.76
C TYR A 378 20.90 -11.04 -22.86
N TRP A 379 19.65 -10.98 -23.28
CA TRP A 379 19.13 -11.81 -24.38
C TRP A 379 19.81 -11.52 -25.72
N LEU A 380 20.24 -10.27 -25.94
CA LEU A 380 20.98 -9.86 -27.12
C LEU A 380 22.50 -10.20 -27.04
N GLY A 381 22.95 -10.78 -25.91
CA GLY A 381 24.35 -11.06 -25.66
C GLY A 381 25.25 -9.83 -25.44
N LEU A 382 24.65 -8.66 -25.19
CA LEU A 382 25.35 -7.38 -25.00
C LEU A 382 25.67 -7.09 -23.52
N PHE A 383 25.09 -7.84 -22.61
CA PHE A 383 25.32 -7.72 -21.17
C PHE A 383 25.48 -9.10 -20.54
N VAL A 384 26.55 -9.27 -19.74
CA VAL A 384 26.77 -10.45 -18.91
C VAL A 384 26.72 -10.01 -17.46
N PRO A 385 25.85 -10.59 -16.62
CA PRO A 385 25.81 -10.27 -15.20
C PRO A 385 27.11 -10.72 -14.53
N ALA A 386 27.60 -9.87 -13.65
CA ALA A 386 28.79 -10.13 -12.83
C ALA A 386 28.51 -11.14 -11.72
#